data_a50563dae8cecd844fd1fc6f521abfe7
#
_entry.id   a50563dae8cecd844fd1fc6f521abfe7
#
_cell.length_a   1.000
_cell.length_b   1.000
_cell.length_c   1.000
_cell.angle_alpha   90.00
_cell.angle_beta   90.00
_cell.angle_gamma   90.00
#
_symmetry.space_group_name_H-M   'P 1'
#
loop_
_entity.id
_entity.type
_entity.pdbx_description
1 polymer ?
#
loop_
_entity_poly.entity_id
_entity_poly.type
_entity_poly.pdbx_seq_one_letter_code
_entity_poly.pdbx_strand_id
1 'polypeptide(L)'
;MDPMDAIKERRGIRKYRPDAVPEEALRMVMEAVRWAPSWANTQCCEVIVVKDPKVKSDLAAALSKGNPSLSSITEAPLVIVLCGIKGISGYFKGQVSTEKGDWLMFDTGLAMQNLCLAAHGLGLGTVVVGNFNHQKVAEILGVPQNVEVVAITPLGYRAAEGVAPKRKDLSEFVHYEKYPGK
;
A
#
# COMPACT_ATOMS: atom_id res chain seq x y z
N MET A 1 -2.17 19.15 -9.13
CA MET A 1 -3.35 18.73 -8.32
C MET A 1 -3.12 19.22 -6.90
N ASP A 2 -4.10 19.83 -6.29
CA ASP A 2 -4.05 20.21 -4.88
C ASP A 2 -3.98 18.95 -4.00
N PRO A 3 -3.20 18.93 -2.90
CA PRO A 3 -3.12 17.76 -2.01
C PRO A 3 -4.47 17.33 -1.44
N MET A 4 -5.35 18.27 -1.12
CA MET A 4 -6.68 17.95 -0.59
C MET A 4 -7.59 17.33 -1.66
N ASP A 5 -7.45 17.74 -2.91
CA ASP A 5 -8.17 17.12 -4.03
C ASP A 5 -7.70 15.68 -4.23
N ALA A 6 -6.37 15.44 -4.24
CA ALA A 6 -5.82 14.09 -4.33
C ALA A 6 -6.36 13.17 -3.21
N ILE A 7 -6.41 13.66 -1.97
CA ILE A 7 -6.93 12.92 -0.82
C ILE A 7 -8.43 12.61 -0.98
N LYS A 8 -9.22 13.60 -1.42
CA LYS A 8 -10.67 13.47 -1.55
C LYS A 8 -11.08 12.65 -2.77
N GLU A 9 -10.32 12.72 -3.86
CA GLU A 9 -10.71 12.13 -5.15
C GLU A 9 -10.13 10.73 -5.40
N ARG A 10 -9.00 10.38 -4.74
CA ARG A 10 -8.42 9.03 -4.88
C ARG A 10 -9.42 7.95 -4.50
N ARG A 11 -9.55 6.93 -5.36
CA ARG A 11 -10.43 5.76 -5.16
C ARG A 11 -9.66 4.45 -5.27
N GLY A 12 -10.21 3.40 -4.71
CA GLY A 12 -9.75 2.04 -4.98
C GLY A 12 -10.18 1.61 -6.38
N ILE A 13 -9.22 1.40 -7.26
CA ILE A 13 -9.43 1.00 -8.66
C ILE A 13 -9.15 -0.49 -8.81
N ARG A 14 -10.09 -1.22 -9.42
CA ARG A 14 -10.02 -2.67 -9.62
C ARG A 14 -10.09 -3.10 -11.09
N LYS A 15 -10.20 -2.16 -12.02
CA LYS A 15 -10.16 -2.43 -13.46
C LYS A 15 -9.10 -1.57 -14.10
N TYR A 16 -8.24 -2.19 -14.87
CA TYR A 16 -7.07 -1.56 -15.45
C TYR A 16 -7.06 -1.70 -16.97
N ARG A 17 -6.52 -0.70 -17.64
CA ARG A 17 -6.17 -0.77 -19.04
C ARG A 17 -4.85 -1.54 -19.18
N PRO A 18 -4.62 -2.21 -20.33
CA PRO A 18 -3.39 -2.96 -20.56
C PRO A 18 -2.17 -2.07 -20.84
N ASP A 19 -2.37 -0.75 -20.95
CA ASP A 19 -1.31 0.20 -21.27
C ASP A 19 -0.19 0.14 -20.25
N ALA A 20 1.05 0.08 -20.73
CA ALA A 20 2.23 0.06 -19.88
C ALA A 20 2.34 1.36 -19.06
N VAL A 21 2.74 1.23 -17.81
CA VAL A 21 3.09 2.38 -16.96
C VAL A 21 4.50 2.84 -17.37
N PRO A 22 4.68 4.11 -17.79
CA PRO A 22 6.00 4.64 -18.11
C PRO A 22 6.96 4.53 -16.93
N GLU A 23 8.23 4.23 -17.19
CA GLU A 23 9.27 4.11 -16.14
C GLU A 23 9.38 5.41 -15.32
N GLU A 24 9.22 6.56 -15.96
CA GLU A 24 9.23 7.84 -15.25
C GLU A 24 8.06 7.98 -14.27
N ALA A 25 6.86 7.55 -14.65
CA ALA A 25 5.70 7.54 -13.76
C ALA A 25 5.90 6.59 -12.58
N LEU A 26 6.44 5.40 -12.84
CA LEU A 26 6.82 4.46 -11.78
C LEU A 26 7.86 5.07 -10.85
N ARG A 27 8.91 5.73 -11.40
CA ARG A 27 9.94 6.41 -10.61
C ARG A 27 9.34 7.49 -9.70
N MET A 28 8.41 8.30 -10.21
CA MET A 28 7.72 9.32 -9.40
C MET A 28 6.90 8.71 -8.27
N VAL A 29 6.23 7.59 -8.52
CA VAL A 29 5.48 6.85 -7.48
C VAL A 29 6.44 6.29 -6.43
N MET A 30 7.58 5.71 -6.82
CA MET A 30 8.59 5.21 -5.87
C MET A 30 9.24 6.35 -5.08
N GLU A 31 9.45 7.50 -5.71
CA GLU A 31 9.94 8.69 -5.03
C GLU A 31 8.98 9.15 -3.92
N ALA A 32 7.67 9.11 -4.16
CA ALA A 32 6.68 9.42 -3.13
C ALA A 32 6.73 8.43 -1.94
N VAL A 33 6.97 7.14 -2.20
CA VAL A 33 7.21 6.14 -1.15
C VAL A 33 8.45 6.52 -0.34
N ARG A 34 9.56 6.87 -0.98
CA ARG A 34 10.82 7.27 -0.34
C ARG A 34 10.67 8.45 0.61
N TRP A 35 9.77 9.40 0.30
CA TRP A 35 9.50 10.57 1.12
C TRP A 35 8.46 10.34 2.23
N ALA A 36 7.97 9.12 2.41
CA ALA A 36 7.11 8.83 3.54
C ALA A 36 7.88 8.96 4.86
N PRO A 37 7.28 9.55 5.90
CA PRO A 37 7.89 9.56 7.22
C PRO A 37 7.90 8.16 7.80
N SER A 38 8.87 7.88 8.68
CA SER A 38 8.95 6.65 9.45
C SER A 38 9.41 6.94 10.87
N TRP A 39 9.17 6.02 11.79
CA TRP A 39 9.66 6.12 13.17
C TRP A 39 11.16 6.47 13.20
N ALA A 40 11.51 7.55 13.85
CA ALA A 40 12.89 8.04 13.95
C ALA A 40 13.68 8.00 12.62
N ASN A 41 12.98 8.14 11.49
CA ASN A 41 13.54 8.04 10.14
C ASN A 41 14.24 6.69 9.85
N THR A 42 13.72 5.60 10.37
CA THR A 42 14.27 4.24 10.17
C THR A 42 14.19 3.75 8.73
N GLN A 43 13.26 4.32 7.94
CA GLN A 43 13.04 3.96 6.54
C GLN A 43 12.88 2.45 6.33
N CYS A 44 12.08 1.81 7.21
CA CYS A 44 11.89 0.36 7.24
C CYS A 44 11.11 -0.21 6.06
N CYS A 45 10.50 0.64 5.22
CA CYS A 45 9.67 0.19 4.10
C CYS A 45 10.53 -0.27 2.93
N GLU A 46 10.27 -1.47 2.44
CA GLU A 46 10.83 -2.07 1.23
C GLU A 46 9.75 -2.26 0.17
N VAL A 47 10.12 -2.20 -1.10
CA VAL A 47 9.18 -2.31 -2.22
C VAL A 47 9.65 -3.34 -3.23
N ILE A 48 8.73 -4.23 -3.63
CA ILE A 48 8.95 -5.16 -4.74
C ILE A 48 8.01 -4.78 -5.88
N VAL A 49 8.57 -4.53 -7.07
CA VAL A 49 7.82 -4.24 -8.30
C VAL A 49 7.74 -5.51 -9.13
N VAL A 50 6.52 -6.00 -9.36
CA VAL A 50 6.24 -7.22 -10.12
C VAL A 50 5.64 -6.86 -11.47
N LYS A 51 6.34 -7.26 -12.55
CA LYS A 51 5.93 -7.11 -13.95
C LYS A 51 5.56 -8.46 -14.58
N ASP A 52 6.21 -9.53 -14.16
CA ASP A 52 6.07 -10.87 -14.74
C ASP A 52 4.64 -11.42 -14.58
N PRO A 53 3.97 -11.82 -15.69
CA PRO A 53 2.59 -12.30 -15.65
C PRO A 53 2.40 -13.57 -14.81
N LYS A 54 3.42 -14.47 -14.81
CA LYS A 54 3.36 -15.71 -14.01
C LYS A 54 3.41 -15.37 -12.52
N VAL A 55 4.35 -14.52 -12.11
CA VAL A 55 4.45 -14.09 -10.71
C VAL A 55 3.16 -13.38 -10.27
N LYS A 56 2.58 -12.51 -11.10
CA LYS A 56 1.28 -11.87 -10.81
C LYS A 56 0.16 -12.90 -10.64
N SER A 57 0.13 -13.95 -11.46
CA SER A 57 -0.84 -15.04 -11.32
C SER A 57 -0.65 -15.81 -10.01
N ASP A 58 0.59 -16.10 -9.63
CA ASP A 58 0.91 -16.79 -8.38
C ASP A 58 0.52 -15.92 -7.16
N LEU A 59 0.75 -14.60 -7.22
CA LEU A 59 0.28 -13.64 -6.21
C LEU A 59 -1.25 -13.61 -6.13
N ALA A 60 -1.96 -13.58 -7.27
CA ALA A 60 -3.42 -13.61 -7.30
C ALA A 60 -3.96 -14.89 -6.63
N ALA A 61 -3.30 -16.04 -6.86
CA ALA A 61 -3.67 -17.32 -6.23
C ALA A 61 -3.42 -17.35 -4.70
N ALA A 62 -2.63 -16.41 -4.17
CA ALA A 62 -2.44 -16.24 -2.73
C ALA A 62 -3.50 -15.36 -2.07
N LEU A 63 -4.35 -14.67 -2.83
CA LEU A 63 -5.47 -13.89 -2.29
C LEU A 63 -6.54 -14.82 -1.71
N SER A 64 -7.26 -14.35 -0.70
CA SER A 64 -8.39 -15.07 -0.13
C SER A 64 -9.47 -15.31 -1.18
N LYS A 65 -10.10 -16.49 -1.12
CA LYS A 65 -11.17 -16.87 -2.05
C LYS A 65 -12.29 -15.82 -2.06
N GLY A 66 -12.67 -15.38 -3.27
CA GLY A 66 -13.71 -14.35 -3.43
C GLY A 66 -13.21 -12.91 -3.22
N ASN A 67 -11.91 -12.69 -3.08
CA ASN A 67 -11.36 -11.33 -3.00
C ASN A 67 -11.68 -10.55 -4.29
N PRO A 68 -12.34 -9.36 -4.20
CA PRO A 68 -12.76 -8.58 -5.36
C PRO A 68 -11.59 -7.98 -6.17
N SER A 69 -10.37 -8.06 -5.64
CA SER A 69 -9.17 -7.56 -6.30
C SER A 69 -8.36 -8.65 -7.02
N LEU A 70 -8.88 -9.88 -7.09
CA LEU A 70 -8.17 -11.01 -7.71
C LEU A 70 -7.81 -10.71 -9.18
N SER A 71 -8.78 -10.32 -9.99
CA SER A 71 -8.53 -9.96 -11.40
C SER A 71 -7.63 -8.73 -11.54
N SER A 72 -7.72 -7.78 -10.61
CA SER A 72 -6.89 -6.58 -10.61
C SER A 72 -5.39 -6.89 -10.56
N ILE A 73 -5.00 -7.93 -9.80
CA ILE A 73 -3.59 -8.35 -9.67
C ILE A 73 -3.06 -8.91 -10.99
N THR A 74 -3.87 -9.65 -11.73
CA THR A 74 -3.45 -10.24 -13.02
C THR A 74 -3.55 -9.24 -14.18
N GLU A 75 -4.55 -8.37 -14.18
CA GLU A 75 -4.85 -7.44 -15.28
C GLU A 75 -3.95 -6.19 -15.27
N ALA A 76 -3.62 -5.65 -14.08
CA ALA A 76 -2.79 -4.46 -14.01
C ALA A 76 -1.41 -4.69 -14.62
N PRO A 77 -0.83 -3.69 -15.32
CA PRO A 77 0.51 -3.81 -15.89
C PRO A 77 1.59 -4.05 -14.82
N LEU A 78 1.42 -3.48 -13.64
CA LEU A 78 2.33 -3.63 -12.50
C LEU A 78 1.58 -4.07 -11.24
N VAL A 79 2.27 -4.82 -10.38
CA VAL A 79 1.87 -5.06 -9.00
C VAL A 79 3.00 -4.61 -8.09
N ILE A 80 2.68 -3.80 -7.11
CA ILE A 80 3.61 -3.29 -6.11
C ILE A 80 3.33 -4.00 -4.79
N VAL A 81 4.36 -4.59 -4.19
CA VAL A 81 4.27 -5.24 -2.89
C VAL A 81 5.09 -4.42 -1.89
N LEU A 82 4.43 -3.94 -0.85
CA LEU A 82 5.08 -3.21 0.23
C LEU A 82 5.39 -4.16 1.37
N CYS A 83 6.63 -4.08 1.82
CA CYS A 83 7.18 -4.87 2.92
C CYS A 83 7.75 -3.95 3.99
N GLY A 84 7.93 -4.46 5.20
CA GLY A 84 8.58 -3.76 6.30
C GLY A 84 9.71 -4.59 6.91
N ILE A 85 10.86 -3.98 7.17
CA ILE A 85 11.97 -4.62 7.90
C ILE A 85 11.60 -4.67 9.38
N LYS A 86 11.58 -5.87 9.96
CA LYS A 86 11.24 -6.11 11.36
C LYS A 86 12.34 -5.67 12.32
N GLY A 87 11.96 -5.20 13.50
CA GLY A 87 12.87 -4.94 14.60
C GLY A 87 13.67 -3.64 14.48
N ILE A 88 13.31 -2.73 13.58
CA ILE A 88 13.97 -1.42 13.46
C ILE A 88 13.02 -0.25 13.75
N SER A 89 11.81 -0.27 13.25
CA SER A 89 10.81 0.75 13.55
C SER A 89 10.16 0.52 14.92
N GLY A 90 10.17 1.53 15.80
CA GLY A 90 9.74 1.39 17.19
C GLY A 90 10.81 0.84 18.12
N TYR A 91 12.05 0.73 17.64
CA TYR A 91 13.20 0.23 18.43
C TYR A 91 14.28 1.31 18.58
N PHE A 92 14.99 1.26 19.71
CA PHE A 92 16.16 2.07 19.96
C PHE A 92 17.26 1.17 20.55
N LYS A 93 18.44 1.14 19.93
CA LYS A 93 19.56 0.24 20.32
C LYS A 93 19.14 -1.22 20.49
N GLY A 94 18.25 -1.72 19.60
CA GLY A 94 17.74 -3.08 19.63
C GLY A 94 16.69 -3.37 20.71
N GLN A 95 16.27 -2.36 21.48
CA GLN A 95 15.22 -2.49 22.50
C GLN A 95 13.92 -1.87 22.01
N VAL A 96 12.80 -2.51 22.33
CA VAL A 96 11.46 -1.96 22.08
C VAL A 96 11.30 -0.65 22.82
N SER A 97 10.91 0.42 22.10
CA SER A 97 10.76 1.77 22.64
C SER A 97 9.36 2.10 23.12
N THR A 98 8.36 1.31 22.68
CA THR A 98 6.95 1.53 23.04
C THR A 98 6.22 0.22 23.31
N GLU A 99 5.12 0.27 24.06
CA GLU A 99 4.24 -0.88 24.30
C GLU A 99 3.62 -1.47 23.03
N LYS A 100 3.63 -0.70 21.93
CA LYS A 100 3.13 -1.16 20.62
C LYS A 100 4.09 -2.15 19.93
N GLY A 101 5.33 -2.26 20.39
CA GLY A 101 6.34 -3.07 19.74
C GLY A 101 6.81 -2.50 18.41
N ASP A 102 6.77 -3.32 17.37
CA ASP A 102 7.19 -2.92 16.02
C ASP A 102 6.18 -1.96 15.36
N TRP A 103 6.68 -0.89 14.77
CA TRP A 103 5.88 0.12 14.07
C TRP A 103 5.92 -0.03 12.56
N LEU A 104 6.50 -1.10 12.03
CA LEU A 104 6.62 -1.32 10.59
C LEU A 104 5.29 -1.22 9.86
N MET A 105 4.19 -1.72 10.44
CA MET A 105 2.85 -1.64 9.85
C MET A 105 2.38 -0.19 9.69
N PHE A 106 2.66 0.66 10.69
CA PHE A 106 2.31 2.08 10.66
C PHE A 106 3.12 2.81 9.57
N ASP A 107 4.45 2.63 9.57
CA ASP A 107 5.35 3.28 8.61
C ASP A 107 5.05 2.84 7.17
N THR A 108 4.84 1.52 6.95
CA THR A 108 4.47 0.98 5.64
C THR A 108 3.09 1.51 5.18
N GLY A 109 2.16 1.73 6.11
CA GLY A 109 0.86 2.37 5.83
C GLY A 109 1.00 3.81 5.34
N LEU A 110 1.92 4.60 5.92
CA LEU A 110 2.26 5.95 5.46
C LEU A 110 2.86 5.93 4.05
N ALA A 111 3.80 5.02 3.80
CA ALA A 111 4.41 4.82 2.50
C ALA A 111 3.38 4.40 1.43
N MET A 112 2.46 3.48 1.77
CA MET A 112 1.36 3.06 0.91
C MET A 112 0.44 4.23 0.56
N GLN A 113 0.11 5.10 1.52
CA GLN A 113 -0.73 6.26 1.23
C GLN A 113 -0.04 7.24 0.28
N ASN A 114 1.26 7.52 0.47
CA ASN A 114 2.03 8.35 -0.45
C ASN A 114 2.03 7.76 -1.87
N LEU A 115 2.25 6.45 -2.01
CA LEU A 115 2.15 5.73 -3.27
C LEU A 115 0.80 5.96 -3.94
N CYS A 116 -0.29 5.75 -3.20
CA CYS A 116 -1.65 5.87 -3.73
C CYS A 116 -1.97 7.29 -4.19
N LEU A 117 -1.53 8.32 -3.46
CA LEU A 117 -1.75 9.72 -3.82
C LEU A 117 -0.92 10.12 -5.05
N ALA A 118 0.35 9.73 -5.11
CA ALA A 118 1.20 10.00 -6.27
C ALA A 118 0.66 9.31 -7.53
N ALA A 119 0.29 8.04 -7.43
CA ALA A 119 -0.32 7.31 -8.54
C ALA A 119 -1.59 8.02 -9.04
N HIS A 120 -2.48 8.45 -8.12
CA HIS A 120 -3.69 9.18 -8.48
C HIS A 120 -3.37 10.50 -9.19
N GLY A 121 -2.41 11.27 -8.70
CA GLY A 121 -1.95 12.52 -9.32
C GLY A 121 -1.39 12.35 -10.74
N LEU A 122 -0.87 11.17 -11.05
CA LEU A 122 -0.38 10.76 -12.38
C LEU A 122 -1.44 10.11 -13.27
N GLY A 123 -2.73 10.10 -12.86
CA GLY A 123 -3.81 9.44 -13.60
C GLY A 123 -3.82 7.93 -13.48
N LEU A 124 -2.96 7.35 -12.64
CA LEU A 124 -2.93 5.92 -12.36
C LEU A 124 -3.92 5.52 -11.27
N GLY A 125 -4.29 4.25 -11.26
CA GLY A 125 -5.16 3.64 -10.26
C GLY A 125 -4.43 2.66 -9.37
N THR A 126 -4.89 2.57 -8.13
CA THR A 126 -4.41 1.62 -7.11
C THR A 126 -5.57 1.09 -6.29
N VAL A 127 -5.43 -0.07 -5.68
CA VAL A 127 -6.28 -0.56 -4.58
C VAL A 127 -5.42 -1.31 -3.58
N VAL A 128 -5.50 -0.94 -2.31
CA VAL A 128 -4.73 -1.62 -1.26
C VAL A 128 -5.38 -2.96 -0.95
N VAL A 129 -4.61 -4.03 -1.06
CA VAL A 129 -5.01 -5.41 -0.78
C VAL A 129 -4.19 -5.91 0.41
N GLY A 130 -4.87 -6.25 1.51
CA GLY A 130 -4.28 -6.84 2.71
C GLY A 130 -4.83 -8.23 3.04
N ASN A 131 -5.88 -8.68 2.35
CA ASN A 131 -6.48 -9.99 2.62
C ASN A 131 -5.93 -11.06 1.66
N PHE A 132 -4.79 -11.63 2.01
CA PHE A 132 -4.09 -12.69 1.29
C PHE A 132 -3.25 -13.55 2.26
N ASN A 133 -2.69 -14.63 1.78
CA ASN A 133 -1.73 -15.44 2.55
C ASN A 133 -0.34 -14.78 2.49
N HIS A 134 0.05 -14.05 3.54
CA HIS A 134 1.29 -13.29 3.62
C HIS A 134 2.53 -14.17 3.51
N GLN A 135 2.54 -15.35 4.16
CA GLN A 135 3.65 -16.29 4.09
C GLN A 135 3.85 -16.81 2.65
N LYS A 136 2.76 -17.20 1.97
CA LYS A 136 2.82 -17.66 0.58
C LYS A 136 3.34 -16.57 -0.36
N VAL A 137 2.94 -15.32 -0.18
CA VAL A 137 3.46 -14.19 -0.96
C VAL A 137 4.95 -14.00 -0.69
N ALA A 138 5.39 -14.09 0.57
CA ALA A 138 6.81 -14.01 0.91
C ALA A 138 7.63 -15.13 0.24
N GLU A 139 7.12 -16.35 0.22
CA GLU A 139 7.74 -17.50 -0.47
C GLU A 139 7.84 -17.27 -1.98
N ILE A 140 6.74 -16.83 -2.64
CA ILE A 140 6.71 -16.54 -4.08
C ILE A 140 7.77 -15.49 -4.47
N LEU A 141 7.95 -14.47 -3.62
CA LEU A 141 8.82 -13.33 -3.90
C LEU A 141 10.23 -13.47 -3.32
N GLY A 142 10.52 -14.55 -2.59
CA GLY A 142 11.82 -14.76 -1.94
C GLY A 142 12.12 -13.75 -0.83
N VAL A 143 11.09 -13.28 -0.12
CA VAL A 143 11.23 -12.29 0.96
C VAL A 143 11.92 -12.93 2.16
N PRO A 144 13.02 -12.35 2.68
CA PRO A 144 13.76 -12.94 3.80
C PRO A 144 12.98 -12.86 5.13
N GLN A 145 13.35 -13.70 6.10
CA GLN A 145 12.63 -13.85 7.37
C GLN A 145 12.53 -12.56 8.21
N ASN A 146 13.52 -11.67 8.08
CA ASN A 146 13.54 -10.38 8.79
C ASN A 146 12.69 -9.29 8.11
N VAL A 147 12.02 -9.61 7.00
CA VAL A 147 11.14 -8.70 6.26
C VAL A 147 9.73 -9.28 6.25
N GLU A 148 8.73 -8.44 6.45
CA GLU A 148 7.32 -8.81 6.47
C GLU A 148 6.59 -8.20 5.27
N VAL A 149 5.85 -9.03 4.54
CA VAL A 149 4.95 -8.55 3.49
C VAL A 149 3.73 -7.91 4.15
N VAL A 150 3.48 -6.63 3.89
CA VAL A 150 2.41 -5.86 4.53
C VAL A 150 1.18 -5.75 3.64
N ALA A 151 1.36 -5.31 2.40
CA ALA A 151 0.24 -5.09 1.50
C ALA A 151 0.66 -5.20 0.03
N ILE A 152 -0.31 -5.49 -0.82
CA ILE A 152 -0.15 -5.53 -2.27
C ILE A 152 -1.03 -4.44 -2.90
N THR A 153 -0.57 -3.79 -3.95
CA THR A 153 -1.41 -2.92 -4.78
C THR A 153 -1.11 -3.11 -6.25
N PRO A 154 -2.12 -3.38 -7.09
CA PRO A 154 -1.96 -3.24 -8.53
C PRO A 154 -1.76 -1.76 -8.88
N LEU A 155 -1.02 -1.49 -9.95
CA LEU A 155 -0.73 -0.15 -10.44
C LEU A 155 -0.86 -0.12 -11.97
N GLY A 156 -1.69 0.79 -12.49
CA GLY A 156 -1.92 0.95 -13.91
C GLY A 156 -2.92 2.04 -14.24
N TYR A 157 -3.15 2.31 -15.51
CA TYR A 157 -4.19 3.26 -15.92
C TYR A 157 -5.58 2.72 -15.63
N ARG A 158 -6.46 3.60 -15.14
CA ARG A 158 -7.84 3.26 -14.78
C ARG A 158 -8.67 2.92 -16.03
N ALA A 159 -9.34 1.77 -16.03
CA ALA A 159 -10.35 1.41 -17.04
C ALA A 159 -11.78 1.81 -16.62
N ALA A 160 -11.97 2.14 -15.33
CA ALA A 160 -13.25 2.62 -14.80
C ALA A 160 -12.99 3.53 -13.59
N GLU A 161 -13.87 4.47 -13.36
CA GLU A 161 -13.83 5.31 -12.17
C GLU A 161 -14.31 4.55 -10.93
N GLY A 162 -13.71 4.86 -9.80
CA GLY A 162 -14.12 4.32 -8.51
C GLY A 162 -15.29 5.12 -7.91
N VAL A 163 -16.18 4.43 -7.23
CA VAL A 163 -17.28 5.07 -6.49
C VAL A 163 -16.76 5.60 -5.15
N ALA A 164 -17.15 6.83 -4.80
CA ALA A 164 -16.83 7.43 -3.50
C ALA A 164 -17.69 6.78 -2.39
N PRO A 165 -17.13 6.05 -1.44
CA PRO A 165 -17.89 5.57 -0.29
C PRO A 165 -18.24 6.75 0.64
N LYS A 166 -19.39 6.65 1.32
CA LYS A 166 -19.77 7.60 2.35
C LYS A 166 -18.67 7.68 3.43
N ARG A 167 -18.43 8.86 3.93
CA ARG A 167 -17.56 9.11 5.08
C ARG A 167 -18.39 9.50 6.28
N LYS A 168 -17.88 9.24 7.46
CA LYS A 168 -18.43 9.76 8.71
C LYS A 168 -18.33 11.28 8.75
N ASP A 169 -19.25 11.93 9.43
CA ASP A 169 -19.12 13.34 9.75
C ASP A 169 -17.99 13.55 10.78
N LEU A 170 -17.36 14.72 10.75
CA LEU A 170 -16.24 15.01 11.65
C LEU A 170 -16.60 14.80 13.13
N SER A 171 -17.80 15.17 13.53
CA SER A 171 -18.31 15.00 14.89
C SER A 171 -18.41 13.55 15.36
N GLU A 172 -18.41 12.57 14.44
CA GLU A 172 -18.48 11.15 14.78
C GLU A 172 -17.13 10.55 15.21
N PHE A 173 -16.01 11.22 14.92
CA PHE A 173 -14.67 10.68 15.20
C PHE A 173 -13.65 11.70 15.67
N VAL A 174 -13.98 12.99 15.66
CA VAL A 174 -13.14 14.06 16.23
C VAL A 174 -13.64 14.37 17.62
N HIS A 175 -12.79 14.18 18.61
CA HIS A 175 -13.09 14.46 20.02
C HIS A 175 -12.09 15.50 20.51
N TYR A 176 -12.56 16.42 21.35
CA TYR A 176 -11.74 17.47 21.91
C TYR A 176 -11.39 17.11 23.36
N GLU A 177 -10.13 17.36 23.75
CA GLU A 177 -9.56 17.14 25.06
C GLU A 177 -9.53 15.66 25.50
N LYS A 178 -10.67 14.96 25.46
CA LYS A 178 -10.80 13.57 25.94
C LYS A 178 -11.70 12.77 25.02
N TYR A 179 -11.44 11.46 24.97
CA TYR A 179 -12.38 10.52 24.36
C TYR A 179 -13.68 10.52 25.20
N PRO A 180 -14.88 10.60 24.57
CA PRO A 180 -16.13 10.59 25.31
C PRO A 180 -16.25 9.29 26.13
N GLY A 181 -16.59 9.43 27.40
CA GLY A 181 -16.90 8.28 28.24
C GLY A 181 -18.11 7.51 27.70
N LYS A 182 -18.15 6.22 28.00
CA LYS A 182 -19.32 5.38 27.71
C LYS A 182 -20.43 5.72 28.73
#